data_3415b64fa0455ebd437255f78f5227ab
#
_entry.id   3415b64fa0455ebd437255f78f5227ab
#
_cell.length_a   1.000
_cell.length_b   1.000
_cell.length_c   1.000
_cell.angle_alpha   90.00
_cell.angle_beta   90.00
_cell.angle_gamma   90.00
#
_symmetry.space_group_name_H-M   'P 1'
#
loop_
_entity.id
_entity.type
_entity.pdbx_description
1 polymer ?
#
loop_
_entity_poly.entity_id
_entity_poly.type
_entity_poly.pdbx_seq_one_letter_code
_entity_poly.pdbx_strand_id
1 'polypeptide(L)'
;AVIACILLSGEAYSALATTPATENLSWFKKKKKKNSEEERVKSDYEKLVEGSSVKKGMFAVYQKKNDYYFEVPTSLLGRDLLVVNKLQRVPAELNDAGVNRGVNYENQMICMEWDKATGKLMFRQQRPLPLAPQTDAIFRSVKDNFISPLIAAFKIEAVNQDSTALVIKINDIYDGTETSINNVFTNINLGTSAIKNLSRILSVKSFPNNVVATSELTTKVTEGTTSVYVTVEVSSSILLLPETPMMG
;
A
#
# COMPACT_ATOMS: atom_id res chain seq x y z
N ALA A 1 -31.00 49.94 9.30
CA ALA A 1 -31.22 51.39 9.39
C ALA A 1 -30.21 52.06 8.45
N VAL A 2 -30.74 52.46 7.37
CA VAL A 2 -30.94 53.80 6.88
C VAL A 2 -29.73 54.29 6.04
N ILE A 3 -29.86 54.26 4.69
CA ILE A 3 -30.24 55.36 3.78
C ILE A 3 -29.12 56.41 3.68
N ALA A 4 -28.68 56.97 2.56
CA ALA A 4 -29.19 57.29 1.25
C ALA A 4 -28.05 57.86 0.41
N CYS A 5 -28.12 57.62 -0.86
CA CYS A 5 -28.19 58.57 -1.96
C CYS A 5 -27.53 59.98 -1.80
N ILE A 6 -26.72 60.37 -2.80
CA ILE A 6 -26.96 61.62 -3.58
C ILE A 6 -26.16 61.53 -4.91
N LEU A 7 -26.91 61.71 -5.98
CA LEU A 7 -26.52 62.04 -7.33
C LEU A 7 -26.14 63.54 -7.43
N LEU A 8 -25.35 63.87 -8.45
CA LEU A 8 -25.49 65.01 -9.34
C LEU A 8 -24.12 65.37 -9.96
N SER A 9 -23.95 65.09 -11.23
CA SER A 9 -24.11 65.96 -12.40
C SER A 9 -22.99 66.94 -12.67
N GLY A 10 -22.52 66.97 -13.88
CA GLY A 10 -22.17 68.19 -14.57
C GLY A 10 -20.92 68.09 -15.43
N GLU A 11 -21.13 67.82 -16.68
CA GLU A 11 -20.73 68.59 -17.88
C GLU A 11 -19.28 68.78 -18.26
N ALA A 12 -19.02 68.33 -19.40
CA ALA A 12 -18.22 68.59 -20.57
C ALA A 12 -17.45 69.89 -20.62
N TYR A 13 -16.22 69.81 -21.12
CA TYR A 13 -15.65 70.77 -22.08
C TYR A 13 -14.72 70.06 -23.04
N SER A 14 -14.99 70.22 -24.31
CA SER A 14 -14.19 69.90 -25.48
C SER A 14 -13.09 70.89 -25.70
N ALA A 15 -11.94 70.48 -26.12
CA ALA A 15 -11.08 71.23 -26.97
C ALA A 15 -10.12 70.39 -27.80
N LEU A 16 -10.18 70.66 -29.06
CA LEU A 16 -9.46 70.15 -30.23
C LEU A 16 -7.92 70.33 -30.17
N ALA A 17 -7.33 69.49 -31.04
CA ALA A 17 -6.16 69.70 -31.88
C ALA A 17 -4.83 69.23 -31.30
N THR A 18 -4.01 68.50 -31.94
CA THR A 18 -3.46 68.31 -33.26
C THR A 18 -2.41 67.18 -33.20
N THR A 19 -2.37 66.34 -34.18
CA THR A 19 -1.23 65.45 -34.51
C THR A 19 -0.07 66.30 -35.04
N PRO A 20 1.19 65.82 -35.12
CA PRO A 20 1.62 64.45 -35.45
C PRO A 20 2.91 64.05 -34.72
N ALA A 21 3.27 62.78 -34.71
CA ALA A 21 4.54 62.28 -35.19
C ALA A 21 4.69 60.80 -34.86
N THR A 22 4.77 60.06 -35.91
CA THR A 22 5.30 58.68 -35.95
C THR A 22 6.68 58.64 -35.35
N GLU A 23 6.80 57.89 -34.20
CA GLU A 23 8.06 57.28 -33.84
C GLU A 23 7.85 55.96 -33.05
N ASN A 24 8.19 54.89 -33.77
CA ASN A 24 8.77 53.63 -33.27
C ASN A 24 8.26 53.03 -31.96
N LEU A 25 7.13 52.34 -32.00
CA LEU A 25 6.69 51.37 -31.00
C LEU A 25 7.09 49.95 -31.40
N SER A 26 8.39 49.73 -31.70
CA SER A 26 8.90 48.38 -32.02
C SER A 26 9.41 47.58 -30.81
N TRP A 27 9.41 48.16 -29.62
CA TRP A 27 9.92 47.46 -28.42
C TRP A 27 8.85 46.75 -27.58
N PHE A 28 7.57 46.93 -27.85
CA PHE A 28 6.48 46.26 -27.13
C PHE A 28 6.06 44.90 -27.67
N LYS A 29 6.71 44.36 -28.71
CA LYS A 29 6.38 43.05 -29.28
C LYS A 29 7.35 41.93 -28.98
N LYS A 30 7.98 41.94 -27.81
CA LYS A 30 8.64 40.75 -27.25
C LYS A 30 8.26 40.51 -25.79
N LYS A 31 6.97 40.59 -25.44
CA LYS A 31 6.48 39.83 -24.33
C LYS A 31 6.37 38.38 -24.81
N LYS A 32 7.40 37.58 -24.45
CA LYS A 32 7.38 36.15 -24.49
C LYS A 32 5.94 35.68 -24.14
N LYS A 33 5.33 34.90 -25.03
CA LYS A 33 4.35 33.90 -24.63
C LYS A 33 5.06 33.05 -23.60
N LYS A 34 4.94 33.38 -22.33
CA LYS A 34 5.11 32.47 -21.26
C LYS A 34 3.93 31.52 -21.46
N ASN A 35 4.20 30.33 -22.01
CA ASN A 35 3.29 29.22 -21.92
C ASN A 35 2.87 29.19 -20.45
N SER A 36 1.63 29.55 -20.19
CA SER A 36 0.91 29.07 -19.04
C SER A 36 0.62 27.60 -19.33
N GLU A 37 1.64 26.73 -19.23
CA GLU A 37 1.39 25.39 -18.74
C GLU A 37 0.82 25.64 -17.34
N GLU A 38 -0.50 25.58 -17.22
CA GLU A 38 -1.14 25.34 -15.94
C GLU A 38 -0.39 24.14 -15.36
N GLU A 39 0.36 24.35 -14.28
CA GLU A 39 0.98 23.26 -13.54
C GLU A 39 -0.16 22.37 -13.08
N ARG A 40 -0.45 21.34 -13.86
CA ARG A 40 -1.43 20.33 -13.52
C ARG A 40 -0.98 19.71 -12.21
N VAL A 41 -1.75 19.91 -11.15
CA VAL A 41 -1.48 19.32 -9.84
C VAL A 41 -1.46 17.81 -10.05
N LYS A 42 -0.28 17.20 -9.93
CA LYS A 42 -0.12 15.75 -10.05
C LYS A 42 -0.96 15.04 -9.00
N SER A 43 -1.65 13.99 -9.39
CA SER A 43 -2.37 13.12 -8.47
C SER A 43 -1.40 12.45 -7.49
N ASP A 44 -1.89 11.97 -6.36
CA ASP A 44 -1.05 11.28 -5.38
C ASP A 44 -0.45 9.99 -5.96
N TYR A 45 -1.17 9.34 -6.87
CA TYR A 45 -0.67 8.22 -7.64
C TYR A 45 0.52 8.62 -8.53
N GLU A 46 0.40 9.70 -9.30
CA GLU A 46 1.48 10.20 -10.17
C GLU A 46 2.73 10.58 -9.35
N LYS A 47 2.54 11.23 -8.20
CA LYS A 47 3.65 11.57 -7.28
C LYS A 47 4.35 10.34 -6.71
N LEU A 48 3.61 9.25 -6.46
CA LEU A 48 4.16 8.01 -5.94
C LEU A 48 4.94 7.27 -7.01
N VAL A 49 4.39 7.14 -8.21
CA VAL A 49 5.01 6.41 -9.33
C VAL A 49 6.25 7.14 -9.84
N GLU A 50 6.24 8.47 -9.83
CA GLU A 50 7.36 9.27 -10.30
C GLU A 50 8.63 9.02 -9.48
N GLY A 51 9.68 8.57 -10.17
CA GLY A 51 10.98 8.25 -9.56
C GLY A 51 11.00 6.92 -8.79
N SER A 52 9.95 6.10 -8.88
CA SER A 52 9.93 4.75 -8.32
C SER A 52 10.48 3.72 -9.33
N SER A 53 11.17 2.70 -8.85
CA SER A 53 11.41 1.48 -9.63
C SER A 53 10.18 0.58 -9.55
N VAL A 54 9.80 -0.05 -10.67
CA VAL A 54 8.58 -0.84 -10.77
C VAL A 54 8.90 -2.29 -11.14
N LYS A 55 8.30 -3.25 -10.44
CA LYS A 55 8.30 -4.67 -10.79
C LYS A 55 6.86 -5.12 -10.98
N LYS A 56 6.51 -5.54 -12.19
CA LYS A 56 5.16 -5.97 -12.54
C LYS A 56 4.96 -7.45 -12.25
N GLY A 57 3.73 -7.83 -11.86
CA GLY A 57 3.32 -9.20 -11.58
C GLY A 57 1.89 -9.21 -11.06
N MET A 58 1.57 -10.13 -10.14
CA MET A 58 0.26 -10.21 -9.47
C MET A 58 -0.11 -8.86 -8.82
N PHE A 59 0.81 -8.26 -8.10
CA PHE A 59 0.79 -6.86 -7.71
C PHE A 59 1.93 -6.14 -8.42
N ALA A 60 1.72 -4.89 -8.85
CA ALA A 60 2.87 -4.06 -9.22
C ALA A 60 3.54 -3.57 -7.93
N VAL A 61 4.85 -3.74 -7.85
CA VAL A 61 5.65 -3.35 -6.70
C VAL A 61 6.42 -2.08 -7.04
N TYR A 62 6.15 -1.00 -6.34
CA TYR A 62 6.91 0.24 -6.45
C TYR A 62 7.90 0.33 -5.31
N GLN A 63 9.12 0.70 -5.63
CA GLN A 63 10.16 1.00 -4.65
C GLN A 63 10.62 2.43 -4.81
N LYS A 64 10.46 3.24 -3.77
CA LYS A 64 10.91 4.63 -3.71
C LYS A 64 11.80 4.81 -2.49
N LYS A 65 13.11 4.89 -2.71
CA LYS A 65 14.12 4.85 -1.65
C LYS A 65 14.01 3.55 -0.83
N ASN A 66 13.67 3.65 0.45
CA ASN A 66 13.48 2.51 1.36
C ASN A 66 12.01 2.10 1.53
N ASP A 67 11.09 2.78 0.86
CA ASP A 67 9.67 2.48 0.94
C ASP A 67 9.24 1.58 -0.22
N TYR A 68 8.43 0.58 0.12
CA TYR A 68 7.84 -0.34 -0.81
C TYR A 68 6.32 -0.20 -0.80
N TYR A 69 5.73 -0.28 -1.98
CA TYR A 69 4.28 -0.16 -2.16
C TYR A 69 3.79 -1.29 -3.04
N PHE A 70 2.61 -1.82 -2.72
CA PHE A 70 1.85 -2.69 -3.61
C PHE A 70 0.76 -1.89 -4.28
N GLU A 71 0.70 -2.00 -5.60
CA GLU A 71 -0.48 -1.66 -6.37
C GLU A 71 -1.29 -2.93 -6.55
N VAL A 72 -2.38 -3.01 -5.80
CA VAL A 72 -3.28 -4.16 -5.71
C VAL A 72 -4.43 -3.95 -6.69
N PRO A 73 -4.56 -4.79 -7.74
CA PRO A 73 -5.69 -4.72 -8.64
C PRO A 73 -7.02 -4.97 -7.91
N THR A 74 -8.03 -4.15 -8.18
CA THR A 74 -9.36 -4.32 -7.58
C THR A 74 -10.03 -5.65 -7.96
N SER A 75 -9.62 -6.27 -9.07
CA SER A 75 -10.04 -7.61 -9.48
C SER A 75 -9.60 -8.73 -8.52
N LEU A 76 -8.61 -8.47 -7.66
CA LEU A 76 -8.14 -9.42 -6.65
C LEU A 76 -8.83 -9.23 -5.27
N LEU A 77 -9.68 -8.22 -5.15
CA LEU A 77 -10.51 -8.06 -3.96
C LEU A 77 -11.55 -9.18 -3.89
N GLY A 78 -11.75 -9.74 -2.70
CA GLY A 78 -12.63 -10.88 -2.49
C GLY A 78 -12.04 -12.23 -2.92
N ARG A 79 -10.82 -12.26 -3.51
CA ARG A 79 -10.12 -13.49 -3.87
C ARG A 79 -9.35 -14.05 -2.68
N ASP A 80 -9.29 -15.36 -2.62
CA ASP A 80 -8.48 -16.06 -1.62
C ASP A 80 -7.01 -16.05 -2.01
N LEU A 81 -6.20 -15.60 -1.08
CA LEU A 81 -4.75 -15.54 -1.17
C LEU A 81 -4.14 -16.39 -0.04
N LEU A 82 -3.05 -17.07 -0.35
CA LEU A 82 -2.29 -17.84 0.63
C LEU A 82 -1.00 -17.08 0.99
N VAL A 83 -0.86 -16.73 2.25
CA VAL A 83 0.40 -16.22 2.82
C VAL A 83 1.20 -17.41 3.31
N VAL A 84 2.46 -17.51 2.87
CA VAL A 84 3.41 -18.56 3.26
C VAL A 84 4.68 -17.90 3.75
N ASN A 85 5.02 -18.12 5.02
CA ASN A 85 6.19 -17.57 5.67
C ASN A 85 7.21 -18.66 5.97
N LYS A 86 8.45 -18.50 5.48
CA LYS A 86 9.54 -19.47 5.58
C LYS A 86 10.81 -18.85 6.10
N LEU A 87 11.55 -19.61 6.87
CA LEU A 87 12.92 -19.26 7.27
C LEU A 87 13.89 -19.46 6.10
N GLN A 88 14.68 -18.43 5.78
CA GLN A 88 15.71 -18.48 4.75
C GLN A 88 17.11 -18.68 5.34
N ARG A 89 17.43 -17.95 6.40
CA ARG A 89 18.64 -18.09 7.19
C ARG A 89 18.34 -17.91 8.67
N VAL A 90 19.00 -18.68 9.49
CA VAL A 90 18.88 -18.63 10.96
C VAL A 90 20.26 -18.69 11.57
N PRO A 91 20.48 -18.14 12.77
CA PRO A 91 21.70 -18.33 13.54
C PRO A 91 21.93 -19.83 13.85
N ALA A 92 23.18 -20.24 13.95
CA ALA A 92 23.54 -21.64 14.20
C ALA A 92 22.93 -22.18 15.51
N GLU A 93 22.83 -21.33 16.52
CA GLU A 93 22.32 -21.68 17.84
C GLU A 93 20.83 -22.09 17.80
N LEU A 94 20.07 -21.62 16.83
CA LEU A 94 18.66 -22.01 16.67
C LEU A 94 18.49 -23.39 16.00
N ASN A 95 19.51 -23.89 15.29
CA ASN A 95 19.46 -25.21 14.67
C ASN A 95 19.32 -26.33 15.72
N ASP A 96 20.00 -26.18 16.87
CA ASP A 96 19.93 -27.13 17.96
C ASP A 96 18.51 -27.22 18.58
N ALA A 97 17.77 -26.12 18.49
CA ALA A 97 16.38 -26.04 18.88
C ALA A 97 15.40 -26.50 17.79
N GLY A 98 15.88 -27.04 16.66
CA GLY A 98 15.06 -27.52 15.53
C GLY A 98 14.56 -26.42 14.60
N VAL A 99 15.02 -25.18 14.77
CA VAL A 99 14.67 -24.04 13.91
C VAL A 99 15.66 -23.96 12.76
N ASN A 100 15.27 -24.52 11.60
CA ASN A 100 16.15 -24.68 10.47
C ASN A 100 15.70 -23.88 9.24
N ARG A 101 16.63 -23.66 8.32
CA ARG A 101 16.34 -23.11 7.01
C ARG A 101 15.25 -23.93 6.29
N GLY A 102 14.32 -23.23 5.62
CA GLY A 102 13.25 -23.84 4.83
C GLY A 102 11.99 -24.21 5.63
N VAL A 103 12.06 -24.13 6.98
CA VAL A 103 10.89 -24.38 7.83
C VAL A 103 9.81 -23.32 7.54
N ASN A 104 8.59 -23.79 7.29
CA ASN A 104 7.40 -22.94 7.29
C ASN A 104 7.00 -22.69 8.74
N TYR A 105 7.02 -21.44 9.17
CA TYR A 105 6.62 -21.10 10.52
C TYR A 105 5.20 -20.55 10.61
N GLU A 106 4.62 -20.13 9.48
CA GLU A 106 3.25 -19.62 9.44
C GLU A 106 2.68 -19.71 8.03
N ASN A 107 1.49 -20.27 7.90
CA ASN A 107 0.70 -20.26 6.69
C ASN A 107 -0.72 -19.82 7.01
N GLN A 108 -1.26 -18.87 6.26
CA GLN A 108 -2.63 -18.43 6.47
C GLN A 108 -3.30 -18.00 5.16
N MET A 109 -4.58 -18.30 5.06
CA MET A 109 -5.40 -17.77 3.96
C MET A 109 -5.96 -16.41 4.36
N ILE A 110 -5.89 -15.47 3.42
CA ILE A 110 -6.41 -14.12 3.60
C ILE A 110 -7.27 -13.72 2.40
N CYS A 111 -8.16 -12.78 2.64
CA CYS A 111 -8.96 -12.09 1.63
C CYS A 111 -8.82 -10.58 1.84
N MET A 112 -8.79 -9.82 0.76
CA MET A 112 -8.69 -8.36 0.81
C MET A 112 -10.02 -7.71 0.51
N GLU A 113 -10.39 -6.69 1.29
CA GLU A 113 -11.62 -5.91 1.12
C GLU A 113 -11.29 -4.41 1.11
N TRP A 114 -11.89 -3.67 0.20
CA TRP A 114 -11.78 -2.22 0.19
C TRP A 114 -12.87 -1.58 1.05
N ASP A 115 -12.51 -1.03 2.19
CA ASP A 115 -13.40 -0.17 2.95
C ASP A 115 -13.32 1.28 2.41
N LYS A 116 -14.30 1.61 1.57
CA LYS A 116 -14.40 2.94 0.96
C LYS A 116 -14.72 4.03 1.98
N ALA A 117 -15.38 3.69 3.09
CA ALA A 117 -15.77 4.66 4.10
C ALA A 117 -14.56 5.17 4.89
N THR A 118 -13.61 4.28 5.21
CA THR A 118 -12.40 4.64 5.95
C THR A 118 -11.17 4.81 5.07
N GLY A 119 -11.27 4.52 3.76
CA GLY A 119 -10.14 4.59 2.82
C GLY A 119 -9.04 3.58 3.12
N LYS A 120 -9.40 2.39 3.59
CA LYS A 120 -8.46 1.34 3.98
C LYS A 120 -8.66 0.07 3.18
N LEU A 121 -7.56 -0.64 2.96
CA LEU A 121 -7.55 -2.02 2.49
C LEU A 121 -7.50 -2.93 3.70
N MET A 122 -8.58 -3.71 3.89
CA MET A 122 -8.79 -4.62 5.01
C MET A 122 -8.32 -6.00 4.65
N PHE A 123 -7.59 -6.68 5.53
CA PHE A 123 -7.17 -8.07 5.37
C PHE A 123 -7.95 -8.94 6.37
N ARG A 124 -8.71 -9.90 5.83
CA ARG A 124 -9.44 -10.88 6.64
C ARG A 124 -8.79 -12.24 6.54
N GLN A 125 -8.62 -12.89 7.68
CA GLN A 125 -8.18 -14.27 7.71
C GLN A 125 -9.33 -15.19 7.30
N GLN A 126 -9.11 -15.98 6.26
CA GLN A 126 -10.05 -16.99 5.84
C GLN A 126 -9.80 -18.28 6.65
N ARG A 127 -10.86 -18.85 7.16
CA ARG A 127 -10.85 -20.15 7.85
C ARG A 127 -11.71 -21.13 7.07
N PRO A 128 -11.37 -22.42 7.06
CA PRO A 128 -12.27 -23.42 6.51
C PRO A 128 -13.63 -23.31 7.20
N LEU A 129 -14.63 -22.88 6.44
CA LEU A 129 -16.01 -22.86 6.89
C LEU A 129 -16.72 -24.11 6.32
N PRO A 130 -17.77 -24.61 6.97
CA PRO A 130 -18.65 -25.57 6.35
C PRO A 130 -19.18 -25.01 5.03
N LEU A 131 -18.86 -25.67 3.93
CA LEU A 131 -19.36 -25.26 2.61
C LEU A 131 -20.79 -25.79 2.48
N ALA A 132 -21.75 -24.87 2.44
CA ALA A 132 -23.10 -25.18 2.01
C ALA A 132 -23.29 -24.68 0.58
N PRO A 133 -23.89 -25.44 -0.34
CA PRO A 133 -24.27 -24.94 -1.66
C PRO A 133 -25.18 -23.72 -1.53
N GLN A 134 -25.04 -22.73 -2.40
CA GLN A 134 -25.88 -21.51 -2.38
C GLN A 134 -27.40 -21.83 -2.49
N THR A 135 -27.73 -22.98 -3.04
CA THR A 135 -29.10 -23.50 -3.17
C THR A 135 -29.63 -24.13 -1.89
N ASP A 136 -28.78 -24.36 -0.90
CA ASP A 136 -29.18 -25.00 0.38
C ASP A 136 -29.72 -23.93 1.34
N ALA A 137 -30.81 -24.24 2.02
CA ALA A 137 -31.42 -23.37 3.04
C ALA A 137 -30.47 -23.05 4.19
N ILE A 138 -29.50 -23.90 4.48
CA ILE A 138 -28.50 -23.74 5.54
C ILE A 138 -27.43 -22.73 5.14
N PHE A 139 -27.24 -22.43 3.81
CA PHE A 139 -26.23 -21.50 3.32
C PHE A 139 -26.36 -20.11 3.97
N ARG A 140 -27.59 -19.62 4.06
CA ARG A 140 -27.86 -18.33 4.68
C ARG A 140 -27.50 -18.32 6.17
N SER A 141 -27.85 -19.37 6.88
CA SER A 141 -27.52 -19.53 8.29
C SER A 141 -26.01 -19.61 8.52
N VAL A 142 -25.26 -20.33 7.68
CA VAL A 142 -23.80 -20.39 7.74
C VAL A 142 -23.19 -19.01 7.50
N LYS A 143 -23.65 -18.31 6.48
CA LYS A 143 -23.16 -16.97 6.15
C LYS A 143 -23.43 -15.93 7.25
N ASP A 144 -24.62 -16.00 7.88
CA ASP A 144 -25.04 -15.03 8.88
C ASP A 144 -24.40 -15.29 10.27
N ASN A 145 -23.99 -16.55 10.56
CA ASN A 145 -23.43 -16.94 11.84
C ASN A 145 -21.89 -16.89 11.91
N PHE A 146 -21.21 -16.84 10.77
CA PHE A 146 -19.74 -16.87 10.75
C PHE A 146 -19.17 -15.61 10.10
N ILE A 147 -18.19 -15.00 10.77
CA ILE A 147 -17.44 -13.87 10.26
C ILE A 147 -15.96 -14.21 10.22
N SER A 148 -15.32 -13.88 9.10
CA SER A 148 -13.86 -13.97 8.98
C SER A 148 -13.21 -12.83 9.77
N PRO A 149 -12.28 -13.13 10.71
CA PRO A 149 -11.66 -12.10 11.53
C PRO A 149 -10.87 -11.10 10.67
N LEU A 150 -11.02 -9.81 11.01
CA LEU A 150 -10.17 -8.76 10.48
C LEU A 150 -8.84 -8.84 11.21
N ILE A 151 -7.74 -9.00 10.47
CA ILE A 151 -6.40 -9.19 11.03
C ILE A 151 -5.49 -7.99 10.81
N ALA A 152 -5.68 -7.25 9.71
CA ALA A 152 -4.91 -6.05 9.43
C ALA A 152 -5.72 -5.05 8.58
N ALA A 153 -5.33 -3.77 8.65
CA ALA A 153 -5.94 -2.70 7.87
C ALA A 153 -4.87 -1.69 7.45
N PHE A 154 -4.67 -1.53 6.15
CA PHE A 154 -3.65 -0.65 5.59
C PHE A 154 -4.29 0.57 4.95
N LYS A 155 -3.71 1.73 5.21
CA LYS A 155 -4.13 2.97 4.56
C LYS A 155 -3.88 2.87 3.05
N ILE A 156 -4.86 3.25 2.24
CA ILE A 156 -4.69 3.42 0.81
C ILE A 156 -3.99 4.76 0.59
N GLU A 157 -2.77 4.72 0.08
CA GLU A 157 -1.94 5.90 -0.18
C GLU A 157 -2.35 6.60 -1.48
N ALA A 158 -2.79 5.82 -2.47
CA ALA A 158 -3.30 6.33 -3.74
C ALA A 158 -4.23 5.31 -4.41
N VAL A 159 -5.05 5.81 -5.31
CA VAL A 159 -5.85 5.01 -6.24
C VAL A 159 -5.41 5.40 -7.65
N ASN A 160 -5.25 4.43 -8.55
CA ASN A 160 -4.90 4.73 -9.93
C ASN A 160 -6.00 5.51 -10.64
N GLN A 161 -5.68 6.12 -11.80
CA GLN A 161 -6.61 7.02 -12.51
C GLN A 161 -7.94 6.35 -12.86
N ASP A 162 -7.92 5.07 -13.19
CA ASP A 162 -9.11 4.31 -13.60
C ASP A 162 -9.82 3.64 -12.42
N SER A 163 -9.35 3.85 -11.18
CA SER A 163 -9.86 3.20 -9.96
C SER A 163 -9.85 1.66 -10.03
N THR A 164 -8.97 1.10 -10.86
CA THR A 164 -8.81 -0.35 -11.03
C THR A 164 -7.74 -0.95 -10.12
N ALA A 165 -6.99 -0.12 -9.41
CA ALA A 165 -5.97 -0.57 -8.47
C ALA A 165 -5.80 0.39 -7.28
N LEU A 166 -5.45 -0.17 -6.14
CA LEU A 166 -5.23 0.49 -4.86
C LEU A 166 -3.77 0.40 -4.48
N VAL A 167 -3.17 1.50 -4.05
CA VAL A 167 -1.78 1.51 -3.62
C VAL A 167 -1.69 1.58 -2.10
N ILE A 168 -0.99 0.61 -1.50
CA ILE A 168 -0.70 0.56 -0.07
C ILE A 168 0.79 0.51 0.19
N LYS A 169 1.24 1.09 1.30
CA LYS A 169 2.61 0.94 1.80
C LYS A 169 2.74 -0.40 2.54
N ILE A 170 3.80 -1.15 2.26
CA ILE A 170 3.96 -2.53 2.76
C ILE A 170 5.14 -2.71 3.69
N ASN A 171 5.86 -1.64 4.04
CA ASN A 171 7.03 -1.76 4.91
C ASN A 171 6.69 -2.46 6.22
N ASP A 172 5.61 -2.04 6.89
CA ASP A 172 5.20 -2.59 8.19
C ASP A 172 4.86 -4.09 8.14
N ILE A 173 4.41 -4.60 6.98
CA ILE A 173 4.14 -6.04 6.78
C ILE A 173 5.46 -6.85 6.84
N TYR A 174 6.53 -6.31 6.26
CA TYR A 174 7.75 -7.06 6.02
C TYR A 174 8.93 -6.65 6.91
N ASP A 175 8.83 -5.57 7.68
CA ASP A 175 9.82 -5.20 8.70
C ASP A 175 9.50 -5.80 10.09
N GLY A 176 8.42 -6.61 10.17
CA GLY A 176 8.00 -7.29 11.39
C GLY A 176 7.21 -6.41 12.36
N THR A 177 6.78 -5.21 11.94
CA THR A 177 5.90 -4.35 12.75
C THR A 177 4.48 -4.89 12.78
N GLU A 178 3.97 -5.34 11.61
CA GLU A 178 2.64 -5.95 11.49
C GLU A 178 2.72 -7.46 11.71
N THR A 179 2.46 -7.88 12.93
CA THR A 179 2.63 -9.28 13.36
C THR A 179 1.49 -10.20 12.94
N SER A 180 0.36 -9.67 12.47
CA SER A 180 -0.77 -10.50 12.01
C SER A 180 -0.49 -11.21 10.68
N ILE A 181 0.46 -10.69 9.89
CA ILE A 181 0.85 -11.27 8.59
C ILE A 181 2.16 -12.05 8.69
N ASN A 182 3.09 -11.61 9.55
CA ASN A 182 4.40 -12.21 9.71
C ASN A 182 4.86 -12.08 11.17
N ASN A 183 4.70 -13.14 11.94
CA ASN A 183 5.10 -13.19 13.36
C ASN A 183 6.15 -14.27 13.61
N VAL A 184 7.31 -14.13 12.98
CA VAL A 184 8.35 -15.16 13.02
C VAL A 184 8.80 -15.49 14.43
N PHE A 185 9.10 -14.49 15.26
CA PHE A 185 9.72 -14.73 16.57
C PHE A 185 8.78 -15.40 17.58
N THR A 186 7.48 -15.14 17.51
CA THR A 186 6.50 -15.90 18.29
C THR A 186 6.36 -17.31 17.76
N ASN A 187 6.32 -17.48 16.44
CA ASN A 187 6.10 -18.80 15.81
C ASN A 187 7.30 -19.75 15.94
N ILE A 188 8.51 -19.21 16.15
CA ILE A 188 9.70 -20.02 16.49
C ILE A 188 9.98 -20.07 18.00
N ASN A 189 8.97 -19.78 18.82
CA ASN A 189 9.00 -19.88 20.31
C ASN A 189 9.98 -18.93 21.02
N LEU A 190 10.35 -17.79 20.42
CA LEU A 190 11.14 -16.78 21.11
C LEU A 190 10.28 -15.79 21.91
N GLY A 191 8.94 -15.75 21.67
CA GLY A 191 7.98 -14.98 22.45
C GLY A 191 8.16 -13.46 22.38
N THR A 192 8.79 -12.94 21.31
CA THR A 192 9.14 -11.54 21.13
C THR A 192 8.64 -11.02 19.80
N SER A 193 8.81 -9.72 19.58
CA SER A 193 8.51 -9.07 18.29
C SER A 193 9.79 -8.55 17.64
N ALA A 194 9.75 -8.32 16.34
CA ALA A 194 10.86 -7.70 15.63
C ALA A 194 11.09 -6.26 16.10
N ILE A 195 12.36 -5.86 16.14
CA ILE A 195 12.75 -4.47 16.41
C ILE A 195 12.84 -3.74 15.07
N LYS A 196 11.89 -2.83 14.82
CA LYS A 196 11.74 -2.13 13.54
C LYS A 196 13.05 -1.51 13.03
N ASN A 197 13.78 -0.83 13.88
CA ASN A 197 15.01 -0.12 13.48
C ASN A 197 16.20 -1.06 13.21
N LEU A 198 16.10 -2.33 13.58
CA LEU A 198 17.10 -3.37 13.34
C LEU A 198 16.64 -4.37 12.28
N SER A 199 15.46 -4.16 11.71
CA SER A 199 14.83 -5.03 10.71
C SER A 199 14.71 -4.29 9.39
N ARG A 200 14.82 -5.01 8.27
CA ARG A 200 14.76 -4.40 6.93
C ARG A 200 14.26 -5.36 5.89
N ILE A 201 13.67 -4.80 4.84
CA ILE A 201 13.32 -5.52 3.62
C ILE A 201 14.57 -5.63 2.74
N LEU A 202 14.95 -6.83 2.38
CA LEU A 202 16.09 -7.09 1.49
C LEU A 202 15.69 -7.03 0.02
N SER A 203 14.54 -7.62 -0.32
CA SER A 203 14.02 -7.59 -1.68
C SER A 203 12.52 -7.88 -1.72
N VAL A 204 11.85 -7.33 -2.72
CA VAL A 204 10.48 -7.70 -3.09
C VAL A 204 10.48 -8.04 -4.57
N LYS A 205 9.90 -9.19 -4.91
CA LYS A 205 9.76 -9.68 -6.28
C LYS A 205 8.30 -10.00 -6.55
N SER A 206 7.82 -9.64 -7.73
CA SER A 206 6.46 -9.96 -8.16
C SER A 206 6.49 -10.87 -9.38
N PHE A 207 5.61 -11.86 -9.38
CA PHE A 207 5.41 -12.85 -10.44
C PHE A 207 3.92 -12.88 -10.81
N PRO A 208 3.51 -13.54 -11.89
CA PRO A 208 2.11 -13.51 -12.33
C PRO A 208 1.08 -13.94 -11.28
N ASN A 209 1.41 -14.92 -10.44
CA ASN A 209 0.49 -15.49 -9.44
C ASN A 209 0.97 -15.36 -8.00
N ASN A 210 2.11 -14.70 -7.75
CA ASN A 210 2.61 -14.50 -6.41
C ASN A 210 3.54 -13.30 -6.30
N VAL A 211 3.66 -12.82 -5.06
CA VAL A 211 4.67 -11.83 -4.65
C VAL A 211 5.50 -12.44 -3.54
N VAL A 212 6.81 -12.23 -3.59
CA VAL A 212 7.76 -12.75 -2.59
C VAL A 212 8.57 -11.60 -2.03
N ALA A 213 8.50 -11.39 -0.73
CA ALA A 213 9.37 -10.48 -0.01
C ALA A 213 10.39 -11.25 0.83
N THR A 214 11.62 -10.80 0.81
CA THR A 214 12.68 -11.31 1.70
C THR A 214 13.08 -10.21 2.66
N SER A 215 13.10 -10.53 3.94
CA SER A 215 13.40 -9.58 5.02
C SER A 215 14.42 -10.16 5.99
N GLU A 216 15.24 -9.28 6.54
CA GLU A 216 16.11 -9.56 7.67
C GLU A 216 15.46 -8.94 8.91
N LEU A 217 15.07 -9.80 9.86
CA LEU A 217 14.35 -9.41 11.06
C LEU A 217 15.21 -9.68 12.28
N THR A 218 15.25 -8.73 13.20
CA THR A 218 16.05 -8.82 14.43
C THR A 218 15.15 -8.60 15.63
N THR A 219 15.34 -9.44 16.65
CA THR A 219 14.72 -9.28 17.96
C THR A 219 15.75 -9.33 19.07
N LYS A 220 15.32 -9.00 20.27
CA LYS A 220 16.09 -9.14 21.50
C LYS A 220 15.37 -10.10 22.42
N VAL A 221 16.02 -11.19 22.74
CA VAL A 221 15.55 -12.19 23.70
C VAL A 221 16.24 -11.93 25.03
N THR A 222 15.48 -11.94 26.11
CA THR A 222 16.01 -11.76 27.47
C THR A 222 15.71 -13.01 28.28
N GLU A 223 16.74 -13.64 28.80
CA GLU A 223 16.66 -14.81 29.67
C GLU A 223 17.38 -14.49 30.98
N GLY A 224 16.60 -14.37 32.04
CA GLY A 224 17.11 -13.90 33.34
C GLY A 224 17.70 -12.48 33.24
N THR A 225 18.99 -12.34 33.52
CA THR A 225 19.74 -11.07 33.45
C THR A 225 20.47 -10.86 32.12
N THR A 226 20.46 -11.86 31.25
CA THR A 226 21.19 -11.85 29.97
C THR A 226 20.27 -11.53 28.82
N SER A 227 20.71 -10.67 27.91
CA SER A 227 19.98 -10.35 26.68
C SER A 227 20.85 -10.67 25.47
N VAL A 228 20.25 -11.34 24.49
CA VAL A 228 20.87 -11.72 23.23
C VAL A 228 20.06 -11.19 22.06
N TYR A 229 20.72 -10.67 21.03
CA TYR A 229 20.07 -10.32 19.78
C TYR A 229 20.04 -11.54 18.86
N VAL A 230 18.89 -11.79 18.28
CA VAL A 230 18.66 -12.87 17.31
C VAL A 230 18.20 -12.25 16.00
N THR A 231 18.91 -12.56 14.92
CA THR A 231 18.57 -12.11 13.56
C THR A 231 18.25 -13.31 12.68
N VAL A 232 17.14 -13.27 12.00
CA VAL A 232 16.72 -14.28 11.02
C VAL A 232 16.42 -13.63 9.68
N GLU A 233 16.65 -14.36 8.61
CA GLU A 233 16.19 -13.96 7.28
C GLU A 233 14.96 -14.80 6.90
N VAL A 234 13.90 -14.12 6.52
CA VAL A 234 12.60 -14.74 6.21
C VAL A 234 12.19 -14.46 4.77
N SER A 235 11.43 -15.37 4.19
CA SER A 235 10.73 -15.20 2.94
C SER A 235 9.23 -15.27 3.19
N SER A 236 8.53 -14.20 2.88
CA SER A 236 7.07 -14.11 2.93
C SER A 236 6.52 -14.06 1.53
N SER A 237 5.67 -15.02 1.18
CA SER A 237 5.05 -15.11 -0.13
C SER A 237 3.54 -14.94 0.00
N ILE A 238 2.95 -14.14 -0.89
CA ILE A 238 1.50 -14.06 -1.08
C ILE A 238 1.20 -14.71 -2.43
N LEU A 239 0.40 -15.76 -2.43
CA LEU A 239 0.04 -16.54 -3.62
C LEU A 239 -1.45 -16.40 -3.90
N LEU A 240 -1.79 -16.22 -5.18
CA LEU A 240 -3.18 -16.26 -5.64
C LEU A 240 -3.65 -17.71 -5.72
N LEU A 241 -4.72 -18.03 -4.99
CA LEU A 241 -5.34 -19.34 -5.07
C LEU A 241 -6.29 -19.44 -6.29
N PRO A 242 -6.40 -20.62 -6.91
CA PRO A 242 -7.35 -20.85 -8.00
C PRO A 242 -8.80 -20.68 -7.50
N GLU A 243 -9.68 -20.19 -8.37
CA GLU A 243 -11.10 -20.02 -8.04
C GLU A 243 -11.81 -21.35 -7.82
N THR A 244 -11.41 -22.35 -8.57
CA THR A 244 -11.95 -23.70 -8.43
C THR A 244 -10.91 -24.58 -7.76
N PRO A 245 -11.20 -25.14 -6.57
CA PRO A 245 -10.30 -26.08 -5.94
C PRO A 245 -10.02 -27.26 -6.86
N MET A 246 -8.76 -27.65 -7.01
CA MET A 246 -8.42 -28.90 -7.68
C MET A 246 -8.88 -30.04 -6.77
N MET A 247 -9.83 -30.83 -7.24
CA MET A 247 -10.19 -32.11 -6.61
C MET A 247 -9.12 -33.11 -6.98
N GLY A 248 -8.41 -33.61 -5.97
CA GLY A 248 -7.47 -34.73 -6.09
C GLY A 248 -8.20 -36.06 -6.13
#